data_afa6118628deb401af97a57a7d05ad47
#
_entry.id   afa6118628deb401af97a57a7d05ad47
#
_cell.length_a   1.000
_cell.length_b   1.000
_cell.length_c   1.000
_cell.angle_alpha   90.00
_cell.angle_beta   90.00
_cell.angle_gamma   90.00
#
_symmetry.space_group_name_H-M   'P 1'
#
loop_
_entity.id
_entity.type
_entity.pdbx_description
1 polymer ?
#
loop_
_entity_poly.entity_id
_entity_poly.type
_entity_poly.pdbx_seq_one_letter_code
_entity_poly.pdbx_strand_id
1 'polypeptide(L)'
;MKRKAINPANDWGAGFEMNQAEIISEFNEILKFSGQTSLITDSSSDMGLSVKFPGDQKKQMEFILGSIDNLLEQAGMTRENIIHITFFTTEMEGFLESYDVYSNWIKEAKIRPTQSAIGINQLVMPEMKLEIEITGAR
;
A
#
# COMPACT_ATOMS: atom_id res chain seq x y z
N MET A 1 -14.69 2.91 15.11
CA MET A 1 -13.90 3.96 14.44
C MET A 1 -14.81 4.83 13.57
N LYS A 2 -14.62 6.13 13.62
CA LYS A 2 -15.31 7.09 12.76
C LYS A 2 -14.32 7.75 11.80
N ARG A 3 -14.79 8.02 10.59
CA ARG A 3 -14.01 8.68 9.53
C ARG A 3 -14.76 9.92 9.05
N LYS A 4 -14.05 11.03 8.91
CA LYS A 4 -14.58 12.25 8.31
C LYS A 4 -13.61 12.75 7.24
N ALA A 5 -14.02 12.65 5.99
CA ALA A 5 -13.25 13.14 4.85
C ALA A 5 -13.18 14.67 4.85
N ILE A 6 -12.03 15.22 4.54
CA ILE A 6 -11.77 16.65 4.35
C ILE A 6 -11.17 16.84 2.97
N ASN A 7 -11.93 17.38 2.05
CA ASN A 7 -11.50 17.59 0.68
C ASN A 7 -11.76 19.03 0.23
N PRO A 8 -10.89 19.62 -0.59
CA PRO A 8 -11.14 20.93 -1.20
C PRO A 8 -12.22 20.81 -2.29
N ALA A 9 -12.75 21.95 -2.73
CA ALA A 9 -13.69 21.98 -3.85
C ALA A 9 -13.10 21.35 -5.13
N ASN A 10 -11.80 21.56 -5.36
CA ASN A 10 -11.05 20.88 -6.43
C ASN A 10 -10.42 19.60 -5.87
N ASP A 11 -11.23 18.56 -5.72
CA ASP A 11 -10.80 17.27 -5.18
C ASP A 11 -10.17 16.40 -6.29
N TRP A 12 -8.92 16.72 -6.65
CA TRP A 12 -8.15 15.92 -7.61
C TRP A 12 -7.83 14.50 -7.09
N GLY A 13 -7.85 14.30 -5.77
CA GLY A 13 -7.60 12.99 -5.16
C GLY A 13 -8.68 11.95 -5.43
N ALA A 14 -9.88 12.38 -5.81
CA ALA A 14 -10.97 11.46 -6.14
C ALA A 14 -10.59 10.46 -7.25
N GLY A 15 -9.82 10.91 -8.25
CA GLY A 15 -9.34 10.08 -9.34
C GLY A 15 -8.27 9.05 -8.92
N PHE A 16 -7.70 9.20 -7.73
CA PHE A 16 -6.68 8.31 -7.16
C PHE A 16 -7.19 7.50 -5.96
N GLU A 17 -8.51 7.44 -5.75
CA GLU A 17 -9.11 6.72 -4.62
C GLU A 17 -8.59 7.22 -3.27
N MET A 18 -8.34 8.52 -3.13
CA MET A 18 -7.89 9.09 -1.85
C MET A 18 -8.68 10.32 -1.43
N ASN A 19 -8.79 10.52 -0.13
CA ASN A 19 -9.18 11.80 0.46
C ASN A 19 -7.93 12.66 0.64
N GLN A 20 -8.06 13.98 0.52
CA GLN A 20 -6.96 14.92 0.74
C GLN A 20 -6.54 14.94 2.20
N ALA A 21 -7.49 14.79 3.12
CA ALA A 21 -7.26 14.58 4.53
C ALA A 21 -8.44 13.82 5.14
N GLU A 22 -8.21 13.19 6.28
CA GLU A 22 -9.26 12.55 7.07
C GLU A 22 -9.09 12.84 8.56
N ILE A 23 -10.20 13.04 9.25
CA ILE A 23 -10.21 12.96 10.72
C ILE A 23 -10.63 11.52 11.05
N ILE A 24 -9.77 10.84 11.81
CA ILE A 24 -10.02 9.49 12.32
C ILE A 24 -10.21 9.59 13.83
N SER A 25 -11.32 9.05 14.35
CA SER A 25 -11.66 9.11 15.76
C SER A 25 -12.36 7.84 16.22
N GLU A 26 -12.51 7.71 17.55
CA GLU A 26 -13.20 6.58 18.19
C GLU A 26 -12.61 5.22 17.77
N PHE A 27 -11.28 5.10 17.85
CA PHE A 27 -10.57 3.84 17.63
C PHE A 27 -9.82 3.43 18.90
N ASN A 28 -9.57 2.15 19.06
CA ASN A 28 -8.90 1.57 20.24
C ASN A 28 -7.50 1.07 19.91
N GLU A 29 -7.24 0.69 18.67
CA GLU A 29 -6.00 0.04 18.26
C GLU A 29 -5.48 0.64 16.96
N ILE A 30 -4.16 0.75 16.87
CA ILE A 30 -3.44 1.12 15.66
C ILE A 30 -2.63 -0.10 15.19
N LEU A 31 -2.77 -0.44 13.93
CA LEU A 31 -1.94 -1.43 13.26
C LEU A 31 -0.91 -0.72 12.39
N LYS A 32 0.37 -0.89 12.71
CA LYS A 32 1.48 -0.35 11.93
C LYS A 32 2.12 -1.45 11.12
N PHE A 33 2.28 -1.24 9.83
CA PHE A 33 3.01 -2.13 8.94
C PHE A 33 4.45 -1.66 8.77
N SER A 34 5.37 -2.60 8.72
CA SER A 34 6.65 -2.36 8.06
C SER A 34 6.42 -2.22 6.55
N GLY A 35 7.36 -1.66 5.83
CA GLY A 35 7.29 -1.61 4.37
C GLY A 35 7.09 -3.00 3.78
N GLN A 36 6.01 -3.20 3.04
CA GLN A 36 5.70 -4.47 2.39
C GLN A 36 6.27 -4.49 0.98
N THR A 37 6.94 -5.57 0.64
CA THR A 37 7.65 -5.76 -0.62
C THR A 37 7.36 -7.14 -1.18
N SER A 38 7.86 -7.42 -2.38
CA SER A 38 7.77 -8.76 -2.96
C SER A 38 8.95 -9.68 -2.56
N LEU A 39 9.58 -9.43 -1.41
CA LEU A 39 10.59 -10.32 -0.86
C LEU A 39 9.96 -11.59 -0.30
N ILE A 40 10.64 -12.72 -0.55
CA ILE A 40 10.31 -14.03 0.03
C ILE A 40 11.54 -14.63 0.67
N THR A 41 11.35 -15.52 1.64
CA THR A 41 12.44 -16.34 2.15
C THR A 41 12.88 -17.31 1.08
N ASP A 42 14.20 -17.46 0.92
CA ASP A 42 14.81 -18.33 -0.11
C ASP A 42 16.12 -18.86 0.42
N SER A 43 16.12 -20.12 0.88
CA SER A 43 17.29 -20.78 1.45
C SER A 43 18.42 -21.02 0.42
N SER A 44 18.09 -20.93 -0.88
CA SER A 44 19.08 -21.07 -1.96
C SER A 44 19.83 -19.76 -2.25
N SER A 45 19.35 -18.63 -1.73
CA SER A 45 19.99 -17.31 -1.87
C SER A 45 21.04 -17.10 -0.77
N ASP A 46 22.12 -16.41 -1.11
CA ASP A 46 23.19 -16.03 -0.17
C ASP A 46 22.66 -15.19 1.01
N MET A 47 21.64 -14.35 0.77
CA MET A 47 21.02 -13.53 1.79
C MET A 47 19.82 -14.22 2.50
N GLY A 48 19.44 -15.41 2.08
CA GLY A 48 18.25 -16.09 2.56
C GLY A 48 16.93 -15.48 2.04
N LEU A 49 17.01 -14.55 1.09
CA LEU A 49 15.89 -13.81 0.53
C LEU A 49 16.02 -13.76 -1.00
N SER A 50 14.90 -13.67 -1.68
CA SER A 50 14.83 -13.34 -3.11
C SER A 50 13.63 -12.46 -3.41
N VAL A 51 13.68 -11.79 -4.57
CA VAL A 51 12.59 -10.93 -5.04
C VAL A 51 11.63 -11.76 -5.86
N LYS A 52 10.37 -11.80 -5.48
CA LYS A 52 9.30 -12.38 -6.29
C LYS A 52 8.95 -11.40 -7.41
N PHE A 53 8.82 -11.91 -8.65
CA PHE A 53 8.57 -11.10 -9.84
C PHE A 53 9.60 -9.98 -10.04
N PRO A 54 10.90 -10.30 -10.14
CA PRO A 54 11.95 -9.29 -10.24
C PRO A 54 11.74 -8.37 -11.44
N GLY A 55 11.81 -7.05 -11.21
CA GLY A 55 11.66 -6.02 -12.23
C GLY A 55 10.22 -5.78 -12.74
N ASP A 56 9.26 -6.59 -12.33
CA ASP A 56 7.85 -6.47 -12.77
C ASP A 56 7.01 -5.78 -11.70
N GLN A 57 6.88 -4.46 -11.80
CA GLN A 57 6.21 -3.67 -10.76
C GLN A 57 4.73 -4.03 -10.60
N LYS A 58 4.02 -4.32 -11.68
CA LYS A 58 2.60 -4.68 -11.61
C LYS A 58 2.37 -5.98 -10.82
N LYS A 59 3.14 -7.02 -11.13
CA LYS A 59 3.08 -8.28 -10.39
C LYS A 59 3.59 -8.15 -8.97
N GLN A 60 4.60 -7.30 -8.73
CA GLN A 60 5.02 -6.98 -7.37
C GLN A 60 3.89 -6.32 -6.59
N MET A 61 3.15 -5.38 -7.17
CA MET A 61 2.01 -4.75 -6.54
C MET A 61 0.92 -5.77 -6.17
N GLU A 62 0.55 -6.64 -7.10
CA GLU A 62 -0.42 -7.72 -6.84
C GLU A 62 0.01 -8.60 -5.65
N PHE A 63 1.27 -8.99 -5.63
CA PHE A 63 1.84 -9.79 -4.55
C PHE A 63 1.81 -9.06 -3.20
N ILE A 64 2.25 -7.79 -3.19
CA ILE A 64 2.29 -6.97 -1.97
C ILE A 64 0.89 -6.76 -1.40
N LEU A 65 -0.10 -6.43 -2.23
CA LEU A 65 -1.48 -6.24 -1.77
C LEU A 65 -2.07 -7.52 -1.19
N GLY A 66 -1.75 -8.68 -1.75
CA GLY A 66 -2.11 -9.98 -1.17
C GLY A 66 -1.47 -10.22 0.19
N SER A 67 -0.21 -9.83 0.36
CA SER A 67 0.48 -9.91 1.67
C SER A 67 -0.15 -8.98 2.70
N ILE A 68 -0.56 -7.79 2.28
CA ILE A 68 -1.25 -6.83 3.15
C ILE A 68 -2.60 -7.39 3.59
N ASP A 69 -3.38 -7.97 2.69
CA ASP A 69 -4.65 -8.62 3.05
C ASP A 69 -4.45 -9.71 4.09
N ASN A 70 -3.42 -10.54 3.93
CA ASN A 70 -3.09 -11.60 4.88
C ASN A 70 -2.74 -11.05 6.27
N LEU A 71 -1.95 -9.98 6.35
CA LEU A 71 -1.58 -9.35 7.61
C LEU A 71 -2.77 -8.64 8.28
N LEU A 72 -3.64 -8.02 7.51
CA LEU A 72 -4.89 -7.46 8.01
C LEU A 72 -5.76 -8.56 8.64
N GLU A 73 -5.93 -9.67 7.94
CA GLU A 73 -6.69 -10.81 8.44
C GLU A 73 -6.12 -11.35 9.76
N GLN A 74 -4.80 -11.52 9.85
CA GLN A 74 -4.14 -11.94 11.08
C GLN A 74 -4.37 -10.96 12.24
N ALA A 75 -4.51 -9.67 11.94
CA ALA A 75 -4.82 -8.65 12.94
C ALA A 75 -6.32 -8.57 13.28
N GLY A 76 -7.17 -9.37 12.64
CA GLY A 76 -8.63 -9.29 12.78
C GLY A 76 -9.19 -8.00 12.18
N MET A 77 -8.52 -7.45 11.17
CA MET A 77 -8.91 -6.23 10.45
C MET A 77 -9.21 -6.53 8.98
N THR A 78 -9.79 -5.57 8.31
CA THR A 78 -10.06 -5.59 6.86
C THR A 78 -9.49 -4.34 6.21
N ARG A 79 -9.54 -4.25 4.88
CA ARG A 79 -9.13 -3.04 4.15
C ARG A 79 -9.87 -1.79 4.63
N GLU A 80 -11.10 -1.92 5.13
CA GLU A 80 -11.89 -0.79 5.68
C GLU A 80 -11.19 -0.11 6.87
N ASN A 81 -10.29 -0.82 7.54
CA ASN A 81 -9.52 -0.30 8.67
C ASN A 81 -8.30 0.54 8.25
N ILE A 82 -7.92 0.54 6.97
CA ILE A 82 -6.76 1.28 6.48
C ILE A 82 -7.03 2.78 6.58
N ILE A 83 -6.12 3.52 7.23
CA ILE A 83 -6.24 4.96 7.41
C ILE A 83 -5.17 5.76 6.66
N HIS A 84 -4.05 5.13 6.29
CA HIS A 84 -3.00 5.78 5.48
C HIS A 84 -2.20 4.76 4.70
N ILE A 85 -1.79 5.14 3.49
CA ILE A 85 -0.93 4.34 2.62
C ILE A 85 0.19 5.22 2.06
N THR A 86 1.42 4.71 2.09
CA THR A 86 2.55 5.32 1.38
C THR A 86 3.12 4.31 0.39
N PHE A 87 3.24 4.72 -0.86
CA PHE A 87 3.91 3.97 -1.91
C PHE A 87 5.29 4.54 -2.13
N PHE A 88 6.30 3.67 -2.19
CA PHE A 88 7.65 4.03 -2.60
C PHE A 88 7.95 3.25 -3.89
N THR A 89 8.33 3.96 -4.93
CA THR A 89 8.68 3.33 -6.21
C THR A 89 10.01 3.82 -6.74
N THR A 90 10.77 2.93 -7.35
CA THR A 90 12.00 3.28 -8.07
C THR A 90 11.71 3.68 -9.51
N GLU A 91 10.47 3.51 -9.97
CA GLU A 91 10.06 3.78 -11.34
C GLU A 91 8.61 4.28 -11.37
N MET A 92 8.44 5.61 -11.33
CA MET A 92 7.14 6.23 -11.21
C MET A 92 6.21 5.94 -12.41
N GLU A 93 6.76 5.90 -13.63
CA GLU A 93 5.97 5.59 -14.82
C GLU A 93 5.32 4.20 -14.72
N GLY A 94 6.11 3.20 -14.36
CA GLY A 94 5.60 1.83 -14.14
C GLY A 94 4.61 1.74 -12.98
N PHE A 95 4.80 2.55 -11.93
CA PHE A 95 3.84 2.66 -10.84
C PHE A 95 2.49 3.18 -11.33
N LEU A 96 2.49 4.26 -12.10
CA LEU A 96 1.25 4.84 -12.64
C LEU A 96 0.54 3.88 -13.61
N GLU A 97 1.30 3.17 -14.44
CA GLU A 97 0.75 2.13 -15.33
C GLU A 97 0.12 0.96 -14.56
N SER A 98 0.58 0.70 -13.34
CA SER A 98 0.09 -0.40 -12.49
C SER A 98 -0.98 0.04 -11.49
N TYR A 99 -1.30 1.32 -11.43
CA TYR A 99 -2.16 1.90 -10.40
C TYR A 99 -3.59 1.33 -10.38
N ASP A 100 -4.07 0.84 -11.52
CA ASP A 100 -5.37 0.18 -11.62
C ASP A 100 -5.48 -1.05 -10.69
N VAL A 101 -4.39 -1.74 -10.44
CA VAL A 101 -4.35 -2.88 -9.50
C VAL A 101 -4.72 -2.40 -8.09
N TYR A 102 -4.09 -1.34 -7.62
CA TYR A 102 -4.41 -0.75 -6.32
C TYR A 102 -5.81 -0.14 -6.30
N SER A 103 -6.16 0.64 -7.32
CA SER A 103 -7.46 1.30 -7.41
C SER A 103 -8.61 0.30 -7.29
N ASN A 104 -8.55 -0.81 -8.03
CA ASN A 104 -9.54 -1.87 -7.95
C ASN A 104 -9.58 -2.54 -6.57
N TRP A 105 -8.41 -2.77 -5.98
CA TRP A 105 -8.28 -3.40 -4.67
C TRP A 105 -8.90 -2.55 -3.54
N ILE A 106 -8.65 -1.22 -3.53
CA ILE A 106 -9.15 -0.35 -2.46
C ILE A 106 -10.63 0.02 -2.64
N LYS A 107 -11.12 0.08 -3.87
CA LYS A 107 -12.54 0.37 -4.17
C LYS A 107 -13.48 -0.63 -3.51
N GLU A 108 -13.08 -1.88 -3.40
CA GLU A 108 -13.89 -2.92 -2.75
C GLU A 108 -14.20 -2.58 -1.29
N ALA A 109 -13.29 -1.89 -0.61
CA ALA A 109 -13.48 -1.47 0.78
C ALA A 109 -14.35 -0.22 0.93
N LYS A 110 -14.71 0.44 -0.16
CA LYS A 110 -15.55 1.67 -0.18
C LYS A 110 -14.99 2.79 0.70
N ILE A 111 -13.68 2.87 0.80
CA ILE A 111 -12.96 3.94 1.49
C ILE A 111 -11.99 4.63 0.54
N ARG A 112 -11.56 5.83 0.93
CA ARG A 112 -10.57 6.62 0.22
C ARG A 112 -9.51 7.08 1.22
N PRO A 113 -8.61 6.19 1.68
CA PRO A 113 -7.62 6.55 2.69
C PRO A 113 -6.68 7.63 2.17
N THR A 114 -6.12 8.42 3.08
CA THR A 114 -5.04 9.34 2.70
C THR A 114 -3.85 8.56 2.20
N GLN A 115 -3.12 9.10 1.22
CA GLN A 115 -1.98 8.41 0.62
C GLN A 115 -0.92 9.37 0.09
N SER A 116 0.28 8.84 -0.10
CA SER A 116 1.37 9.50 -0.83
C SER A 116 2.05 8.49 -1.74
N ALA A 117 2.48 8.93 -2.92
CA ALA A 117 3.32 8.15 -3.82
C ALA A 117 4.65 8.88 -4.02
N ILE A 118 5.75 8.22 -3.70
CA ILE A 118 7.08 8.81 -3.61
C ILE A 118 8.05 8.05 -4.50
N GLY A 119 8.70 8.76 -5.42
CA GLY A 119 9.80 8.22 -6.21
C GLY A 119 11.11 8.25 -5.42
N ILE A 120 11.85 7.15 -5.44
CA ILE A 120 13.12 6.98 -4.74
C ILE A 120 14.17 6.36 -5.67
N ASN A 121 15.44 6.48 -5.31
CA ASN A 121 16.52 5.94 -6.13
C ASN A 121 16.59 4.41 -6.12
N GLN A 122 16.43 3.79 -4.97
CA GLN A 122 16.58 2.34 -4.81
C GLN A 122 15.83 1.83 -3.59
N LEU A 123 15.47 0.57 -3.63
CA LEU A 123 14.98 -0.23 -2.52
C LEU A 123 16.08 -1.17 -2.04
N VAL A 124 15.77 -2.05 -1.09
CA VAL A 124 16.77 -2.95 -0.47
C VAL A 124 17.46 -3.85 -1.50
N MET A 125 16.77 -4.27 -2.55
CA MET A 125 17.34 -5.09 -3.63
C MET A 125 17.04 -4.47 -5.01
N PRO A 126 17.98 -4.59 -5.97
CA PRO A 126 17.87 -3.89 -7.28
C PRO A 126 16.61 -4.22 -8.10
N GLU A 127 16.10 -5.43 -8.01
CA GLU A 127 14.94 -5.87 -8.78
C GLU A 127 13.61 -5.45 -8.16
N MET A 128 13.63 -4.88 -6.97
CA MET A 128 12.44 -4.34 -6.31
C MET A 128 12.09 -2.99 -6.91
N LYS A 129 10.83 -2.82 -7.31
CA LYS A 129 10.32 -1.58 -7.89
C LYS A 129 9.34 -0.86 -6.96
N LEU A 130 8.80 -1.55 -5.96
CA LEU A 130 7.70 -1.06 -5.14
C LEU A 130 7.83 -1.54 -3.70
N GLU A 131 7.55 -0.62 -2.78
CA GLU A 131 7.33 -0.88 -1.36
C GLU A 131 6.08 -0.13 -0.91
N ILE A 132 5.25 -0.74 -0.07
CA ILE A 132 4.01 -0.14 0.42
C ILE A 132 4.00 -0.18 1.95
N GLU A 133 3.80 0.97 2.58
CA GLU A 133 3.55 1.09 4.01
C GLU A 133 2.08 1.42 4.26
N ILE A 134 1.50 0.79 5.28
CA ILE A 134 0.11 0.99 5.67
C ILE A 134 0.01 1.25 7.17
N THR A 135 -0.95 2.08 7.53
CA THR A 135 -1.42 2.23 8.90
C THR A 135 -2.92 1.91 8.91
N GLY A 136 -3.33 1.08 9.83
CA GLY A 136 -4.73 0.75 10.08
C GLY A 136 -5.17 1.14 11.49
N ALA A 137 -6.49 1.18 11.71
CA ALA A 137 -7.09 1.46 13.02
C ALA A 137 -8.44 0.77 13.16
N ARG A 138 -8.81 0.41 14.42
CA ARG A 138 -10.16 -0.07 14.75
C ARG A 138 -10.56 0.26 16.20
#